data_9fb90ad67aef7d1ef375d71510a5b2c7
#
_entry.id   9fb90ad67aef7d1ef375d71510a5b2c7
#
_cell.length_a   1.000
_cell.length_b   1.000
_cell.length_c   1.000
_cell.angle_alpha   90.00
_cell.angle_beta   90.00
_cell.angle_gamma   90.00
#
_symmetry.space_group_name_H-M   'P 1'
#
loop_
_entity.id
_entity.type
_entity.pdbx_description
1 polymer ?
#
loop_
_entity_poly.entity_id
_entity_poly.type
_entity_poly.pdbx_seq_one_letter_code
_entity_poly.pdbx_strand_id
1 'polypeptide(L)'
;RIALLAAVGHALRFCLMNCAGMDIATASLCAATAIGFGSLWLGKAIRCPMTALYIPALLPMVPGIYAYKTVFSLIMFLQSLNDPGQGMQYMQLFFLNATVSLSVIALLAAGATLPIFVFNRRAFSLTRRRKNVK
;
A
#
# COMPACT_ATOMS: atom_id res chain seq x y z
N ARG A 1 -12.69 -2.56 -13.83
CA ARG A 1 -13.21 -2.70 -12.45
C ARG A 1 -12.10 -2.58 -11.40
N ILE A 2 -10.95 -3.22 -11.60
CA ILE A 2 -9.75 -3.06 -10.74
C ILE A 2 -9.26 -1.61 -10.79
N ALA A 3 -9.22 -1.03 -11.98
CA ALA A 3 -8.83 0.38 -12.16
C ALA A 3 -9.75 1.37 -11.43
N LEU A 4 -11.06 1.09 -11.39
CA LEU A 4 -12.00 1.89 -10.61
C LEU A 4 -11.72 1.79 -9.10
N LEU A 5 -11.43 0.59 -8.61
CA LEU A 5 -11.07 0.38 -7.21
C LEU A 5 -9.77 1.13 -6.85
N ALA A 6 -8.77 1.08 -7.73
CA ALA A 6 -7.53 1.82 -7.59
C ALA A 6 -7.76 3.33 -7.61
N ALA A 7 -8.60 3.82 -8.54
CA ALA A 7 -8.93 5.25 -8.65
C ALA A 7 -9.62 5.78 -7.39
N VAL A 8 -10.61 5.04 -6.87
CA VAL A 8 -11.31 5.39 -5.62
C VAL A 8 -10.34 5.42 -4.44
N GLY A 9 -9.48 4.42 -4.32
CA GLY A 9 -8.48 4.38 -3.26
C GLY A 9 -7.49 5.56 -3.35
N HIS A 10 -7.05 5.90 -4.53
CA HIS A 10 -6.15 7.03 -4.77
C HIS A 10 -6.81 8.39 -4.45
N ALA A 11 -8.05 8.57 -4.91
CA ALA A 11 -8.84 9.76 -4.61
C ALA A 11 -9.08 9.90 -3.10
N LEU A 12 -9.42 8.82 -2.41
CA LEU A 12 -9.60 8.81 -0.96
C LEU A 12 -8.31 9.21 -0.22
N ARG A 13 -7.17 8.61 -0.60
CA ARG A 13 -5.87 8.97 -0.04
C ARG A 13 -5.56 10.44 -0.25
N PHE A 14 -5.76 10.95 -1.46
CA PHE A 14 -5.53 12.35 -1.79
C PHE A 14 -6.42 13.29 -0.97
N CYS A 15 -7.71 12.98 -0.84
CA CYS A 15 -8.63 13.74 0.01
C CYS A 15 -8.20 13.74 1.48
N LEU A 16 -7.80 12.60 2.04
CA LEU A 16 -7.36 12.51 3.43
C LEU A 16 -6.09 13.32 3.68
N MET A 17 -5.14 13.33 2.75
CA MET A 17 -3.93 14.12 2.87
C MET A 17 -4.21 15.63 2.77
N ASN A 18 -5.05 16.06 1.83
CA ASN A 18 -5.29 17.48 1.56
C ASN A 18 -6.38 18.10 2.45
N CYS A 19 -7.45 17.38 2.74
CA CYS A 19 -8.59 17.91 3.52
C CYS A 19 -8.44 17.67 5.01
N ALA A 20 -7.89 16.53 5.42
CA ALA A 20 -7.72 16.16 6.82
C ALA A 20 -6.29 16.43 7.35
N GLY A 21 -5.34 16.84 6.49
CA GLY A 21 -3.96 17.07 6.88
C GLY A 21 -3.24 15.84 7.45
N MET A 22 -3.70 14.64 7.08
CA MET A 22 -3.14 13.39 7.60
C MET A 22 -1.81 13.06 6.92
N ASP A 23 -0.92 12.40 7.67
CA ASP A 23 0.34 11.88 7.13
C ASP A 23 0.09 10.86 6.02
N ILE A 24 1.04 10.80 5.08
CA ILE A 24 0.99 9.87 3.95
C ILE A 24 0.82 8.40 4.38
N ALA A 25 1.38 8.02 5.53
CA ALA A 25 1.31 6.66 6.06
C ALA A 25 -0.10 6.32 6.56
N THR A 26 -0.71 7.20 7.38
CA THR A 26 -2.07 7.03 7.91
C THR A 26 -3.14 7.12 6.84
N ALA A 27 -3.00 8.07 5.91
CA ALA A 27 -3.89 8.18 4.74
C ALA A 27 -3.83 6.92 3.86
N SER A 28 -2.63 6.34 3.70
CA SER A 28 -2.45 5.09 2.95
C SER A 28 -3.10 3.90 3.64
N LEU A 29 -3.05 3.81 4.97
CA LEU A 29 -3.74 2.78 5.75
C LEU A 29 -5.26 2.84 5.54
N CYS A 30 -5.86 4.04 5.66
CA CYS A 30 -7.29 4.24 5.46
C CYS A 30 -7.72 3.91 4.03
N ALA A 31 -6.95 4.33 3.04
CA ALA A 31 -7.23 4.02 1.64
C ALA A 31 -7.08 2.51 1.34
N ALA A 32 -6.07 1.85 1.90
CA ALA A 32 -5.87 0.41 1.74
C ALA A 32 -6.99 -0.41 2.40
N THR A 33 -7.47 0.00 3.56
CA THR A 33 -8.64 -0.64 4.20
C THR A 33 -9.89 -0.48 3.36
N ALA A 34 -10.13 0.70 2.80
CA ALA A 34 -11.27 0.95 1.91
C ALA A 34 -11.19 0.08 0.63
N ILE A 35 -10.00 -0.04 0.01
CA ILE A 35 -9.76 -0.94 -1.12
C ILE A 35 -10.01 -2.40 -0.71
N GLY A 36 -9.55 -2.81 0.46
CA GLY A 36 -9.76 -4.15 1.00
C GLY A 36 -11.25 -4.48 1.15
N PHE A 37 -12.05 -3.60 1.74
CA PHE A 37 -13.51 -3.76 1.83
C PHE A 37 -14.18 -3.74 0.46
N GLY A 38 -13.79 -2.82 -0.42
CA GLY A 38 -14.28 -2.75 -1.80
C GLY A 38 -14.00 -4.03 -2.59
N SER A 39 -12.82 -4.62 -2.41
CA SER A 39 -12.45 -5.87 -3.06
C SER A 39 -13.21 -7.08 -2.53
N LEU A 40 -13.59 -7.11 -1.24
CA LEU A 40 -14.49 -8.13 -0.69
C LEU A 40 -15.87 -8.07 -1.34
N TRP A 41 -16.43 -6.88 -1.46
CA TRP A 41 -17.76 -6.69 -2.04
C TRP A 41 -17.75 -6.99 -3.54
N LEU A 42 -16.76 -6.46 -4.26
CA LEU A 42 -16.60 -6.65 -5.70
C LEU A 42 -16.26 -8.10 -6.05
N GLY A 43 -15.38 -8.75 -5.27
CA GLY A 43 -15.00 -10.15 -5.44
C GLY A 43 -16.18 -11.10 -5.34
N LYS A 44 -17.12 -10.80 -4.42
CA LYS A 44 -18.37 -11.55 -4.30
C LYS A 44 -19.28 -11.37 -5.54
N ALA A 45 -19.36 -10.15 -6.07
CA ALA A 45 -20.17 -9.83 -7.25
C ALA A 45 -19.62 -10.49 -8.54
N ILE A 46 -18.29 -10.59 -8.65
CA ILE A 46 -17.61 -11.10 -9.87
C ILE A 46 -17.20 -12.58 -9.73
N ARG A 47 -17.38 -13.19 -8.55
CA ARG A 47 -16.91 -14.54 -8.22
C ARG A 47 -15.39 -14.72 -8.42
N CYS A 48 -14.63 -13.69 -8.09
CA CYS A 48 -13.17 -13.65 -8.20
C CYS A 48 -12.56 -13.62 -6.80
N PRO A 49 -11.41 -14.26 -6.56
CA PRO A 49 -10.74 -14.16 -5.26
C PRO A 49 -10.37 -12.70 -4.97
N MET A 50 -10.60 -12.28 -3.74
CA MET A 50 -10.36 -10.93 -3.26
C MET A 50 -8.92 -10.47 -3.51
N THR A 51 -7.95 -11.38 -3.31
CA THR A 51 -6.51 -11.11 -3.49
C THR A 51 -6.17 -10.65 -4.91
N ALA A 52 -6.82 -11.22 -5.92
CA ALA A 52 -6.63 -10.83 -7.32
C ALA A 52 -7.16 -9.42 -7.65
N LEU A 53 -7.97 -8.84 -6.76
CA LEU A 53 -8.55 -7.52 -6.93
C LEU A 53 -7.76 -6.44 -6.18
N TYR A 54 -7.41 -6.68 -4.90
CA TYR A 54 -6.76 -5.63 -4.12
C TYR A 54 -5.25 -5.50 -4.40
N ILE A 55 -4.53 -6.58 -4.70
CA ILE A 55 -3.09 -6.51 -4.98
C ILE A 55 -2.78 -5.53 -6.12
N PRO A 56 -3.35 -5.70 -7.34
CA PRO A 56 -3.09 -4.74 -8.41
C PRO A 56 -3.69 -3.35 -8.16
N ALA A 57 -4.74 -3.24 -7.34
CA ALA A 57 -5.30 -1.94 -6.98
C ALA A 57 -4.39 -1.14 -6.03
N LEU A 58 -3.54 -1.79 -5.24
CA LEU A 58 -2.59 -1.15 -4.34
C LEU A 58 -1.27 -0.76 -5.02
N LEU A 59 -0.89 -1.40 -6.12
CA LEU A 59 0.36 -1.13 -6.82
C LEU A 59 0.61 0.35 -7.11
N PRO A 60 -0.36 1.13 -7.62
CA PRO A 60 -0.15 2.56 -7.86
C PRO A 60 0.06 3.39 -6.59
N MET A 61 -0.27 2.83 -5.41
CA MET A 61 -0.14 3.52 -4.13
C MET A 61 1.25 3.33 -3.49
N VAL A 62 2.07 2.44 -4.03
CA VAL A 62 3.46 2.24 -3.56
C VAL A 62 4.25 3.53 -3.77
N PRO A 63 4.95 4.04 -2.75
CA PRO A 63 5.62 5.33 -2.80
C PRO A 63 6.95 5.24 -3.56
N GLY A 64 6.91 5.01 -4.86
CA GLY A 64 8.09 4.83 -5.73
C GLY A 64 9.09 5.98 -5.67
N ILE A 65 8.62 7.22 -5.49
CA ILE A 65 9.47 8.41 -5.36
C ILE A 65 10.37 8.32 -4.11
N TYR A 66 9.82 7.85 -2.98
CA TYR A 66 10.61 7.68 -1.74
C TYR A 66 11.60 6.52 -1.86
N ALA A 67 11.21 5.43 -2.50
CA ALA A 67 12.11 4.32 -2.80
C ALA A 67 13.28 4.74 -3.69
N TYR A 68 12.98 5.50 -4.75
CA TYR A 68 14.02 6.08 -5.62
C TYR A 68 14.96 7.01 -4.84
N LYS A 69 14.42 7.95 -4.07
CA LYS A 69 15.21 8.88 -3.26
C LYS A 69 16.07 8.15 -2.22
N THR A 70 15.62 7.04 -1.67
CA THR A 70 16.40 6.20 -0.75
C THR A 70 17.65 5.67 -1.44
N VAL A 71 17.49 5.03 -2.60
CA VAL A 71 18.64 4.50 -3.37
C VAL A 71 19.58 5.62 -3.81
N PHE A 72 19.03 6.72 -4.31
CA PHE A 72 19.80 7.87 -4.73
C PHE A 72 20.64 8.45 -3.58
N SER A 73 20.02 8.66 -2.42
CA SER A 73 20.72 9.19 -1.24
C SER A 73 21.82 8.26 -0.74
N LEU A 74 21.63 6.94 -0.84
CA LEU A 74 22.65 5.96 -0.50
C LEU A 74 23.86 6.05 -1.44
N ILE A 75 23.63 6.15 -2.75
CA ILE A 75 24.71 6.30 -3.75
C ILE A 75 25.49 7.60 -3.50
N MET A 76 24.78 8.70 -3.28
CA MET A 76 25.41 10.00 -3.01
C MET A 76 26.20 9.98 -1.69
N PHE A 77 25.71 9.31 -0.67
CA PHE A 77 26.44 9.09 0.57
C PHE A 77 27.76 8.35 0.34
N LEU A 78 27.73 7.26 -0.42
CA LEU A 78 28.94 6.49 -0.73
C LEU A 78 29.97 7.30 -1.55
N GLN A 79 29.51 8.20 -2.40
CA GLN A 79 30.40 9.10 -3.16
C GLN A 79 30.97 10.25 -2.30
N SER A 80 30.29 10.61 -1.21
CA SER A 80 30.64 11.75 -0.33
C SER A 80 31.38 11.31 0.92
N LEU A 81 31.96 10.11 0.97
CA LEU A 81 32.68 9.59 2.16
C LEU A 81 33.89 10.45 2.56
N ASN A 82 34.47 11.18 1.60
CA ASN A 82 35.60 12.09 1.84
C ASN A 82 35.19 13.47 2.38
N ASP A 83 33.87 13.79 2.35
CA ASP A 83 33.32 15.03 2.88
C ASP A 83 32.26 14.71 3.96
N PRO A 84 32.63 14.76 5.26
CA PRO A 84 31.73 14.37 6.35
C PRO A 84 30.45 15.21 6.43
N GLY A 85 30.49 16.47 6.01
CA GLY A 85 29.35 17.38 6.04
C GLY A 85 28.27 16.98 5.05
N GLN A 86 28.65 16.72 3.81
CA GLN A 86 27.73 16.28 2.77
C GLN A 86 27.27 14.83 3.02
N GLY A 87 28.18 13.97 3.45
CA GLY A 87 27.86 12.58 3.78
C GLY A 87 26.75 12.47 4.82
N MET A 88 26.81 13.27 5.90
CA MET A 88 25.78 13.27 6.93
C MET A 88 24.41 13.69 6.41
N GLN A 89 24.33 14.69 5.52
CA GLN A 89 23.07 15.11 4.90
C GLN A 89 22.45 13.99 4.05
N TYR A 90 23.24 13.30 3.23
CA TYR A 90 22.75 12.19 2.41
C TYR A 90 22.32 11.00 3.27
N MET A 91 22.99 10.74 4.39
CA MET A 91 22.60 9.71 5.34
C MET A 91 21.24 10.03 5.98
N GLN A 92 21.01 11.29 6.39
CA GLN A 92 19.73 11.71 6.91
C GLN A 92 18.59 11.55 5.88
N LEU A 93 18.84 11.97 4.64
CA LEU A 93 17.88 11.80 3.54
C LEU A 93 17.58 10.32 3.26
N PHE A 94 18.58 9.47 3.33
CA PHE A 94 18.43 8.02 3.20
C PHE A 94 17.49 7.47 4.27
N PHE A 95 17.75 7.72 5.54
CA PHE A 95 16.91 7.23 6.63
C PHE A 95 15.49 7.76 6.56
N LEU A 96 15.31 9.04 6.25
CA LEU A 96 14.00 9.67 6.11
C LEU A 96 13.17 9.01 5.01
N ASN A 97 13.72 8.91 3.81
CA ASN A 97 13.00 8.33 2.67
C ASN A 97 12.77 6.82 2.84
N ALA A 98 13.74 6.09 3.40
CA ALA A 98 13.62 4.67 3.69
C ALA A 98 12.49 4.41 4.71
N THR A 99 12.46 5.17 5.81
CA THR A 99 11.44 5.02 6.84
C THR A 99 10.04 5.30 6.30
N VAL A 100 9.86 6.38 5.54
CA VAL A 100 8.57 6.70 4.92
C VAL A 100 8.15 5.61 3.95
N SER A 101 9.04 5.14 3.09
CA SER A 101 8.74 4.09 2.11
C SER A 101 8.31 2.79 2.79
N LEU A 102 9.08 2.31 3.77
CA LEU A 102 8.79 1.09 4.52
C LEU A 102 7.48 1.21 5.32
N SER A 103 7.26 2.35 5.99
CA SER A 103 6.03 2.58 6.76
C SER A 103 4.79 2.54 5.86
N VAL A 104 4.83 3.21 4.71
CA VAL A 104 3.70 3.22 3.78
C VAL A 104 3.42 1.82 3.24
N ILE A 105 4.45 1.07 2.82
CA ILE A 105 4.28 -0.30 2.31
C ILE A 105 3.70 -1.22 3.39
N ALA A 106 4.22 -1.16 4.62
CA ALA A 106 3.73 -1.96 5.74
C ALA A 106 2.25 -1.65 6.06
N LEU A 107 1.88 -0.36 6.08
CA LEU A 107 0.51 0.06 6.35
C LEU A 107 -0.45 -0.24 5.19
N LEU A 108 0.00 -0.18 3.94
CA LEU A 108 -0.77 -0.65 2.79
C LEU A 108 -1.08 -2.14 2.90
N ALA A 109 -0.07 -2.95 3.22
CA ALA A 109 -0.24 -4.40 3.40
C ALA A 109 -1.18 -4.72 4.58
N ALA A 110 -0.98 -4.08 5.73
CA ALA A 110 -1.82 -4.24 6.91
C ALA A 110 -3.28 -3.82 6.61
N GLY A 111 -3.49 -2.65 6.04
CA GLY A 111 -4.82 -2.12 5.71
C GLY A 111 -5.60 -3.03 4.76
N ALA A 112 -4.95 -3.53 3.72
CA ALA A 112 -5.58 -4.43 2.75
C ALA A 112 -5.95 -5.80 3.33
N THR A 113 -5.20 -6.28 4.33
CA THR A 113 -5.44 -7.58 4.97
C THR A 113 -6.45 -7.52 6.11
N LEU A 114 -6.65 -6.35 6.74
CA LEU A 114 -7.64 -6.16 7.82
C LEU A 114 -9.04 -6.73 7.48
N PRO A 115 -9.64 -6.46 6.31
CA PRO A 115 -10.95 -7.00 5.97
C PRO A 115 -10.97 -8.53 5.87
N ILE A 116 -9.85 -9.15 5.52
CA ILE A 116 -9.73 -10.62 5.45
C ILE A 116 -9.85 -11.21 6.86
N PHE A 117 -9.16 -10.62 7.83
CA PHE A 117 -9.20 -11.09 9.22
C PHE A 117 -10.59 -10.90 9.84
N VAL A 118 -11.22 -9.75 9.60
CA VAL A 118 -12.56 -9.44 10.13
C VAL A 118 -13.65 -10.33 9.51
N PHE A 119 -13.55 -10.63 8.21
CA PHE A 119 -14.53 -11.40 7.46
C PHE A 119 -14.02 -12.74 6.92
N ASN A 120 -13.19 -13.44 7.69
CA ASN A 120 -12.49 -14.67 7.31
C ASN A 120 -13.42 -15.72 6.67
N ARG A 121 -14.64 -15.93 7.21
CA ARG A 121 -15.63 -16.88 6.65
C ARG A 121 -16.13 -16.48 5.26
N ARG A 122 -16.10 -15.19 4.90
CA ARG A 122 -16.59 -14.69 3.60
C ARG A 122 -15.49 -14.63 2.55
N ALA A 123 -14.25 -14.38 2.96
CA ALA A 123 -13.10 -14.30 2.06
C ALA A 123 -12.78 -15.66 1.39
N PHE A 124 -12.96 -16.76 2.13
CA PHE A 124 -12.66 -18.13 1.68
C PHE A 124 -13.86 -18.92 1.16
N SER A 125 -15.07 -18.36 1.12
CA SER A 125 -16.28 -19.09 0.70
C SER A 125 -16.26 -19.49 -0.78
N LEU A 126 -15.46 -18.85 -1.61
CA LEU A 126 -15.37 -19.15 -3.06
C LEU A 126 -14.50 -20.36 -3.38
N THR A 127 -13.54 -20.72 -2.53
CA THR A 127 -12.65 -21.87 -2.70
C THR A 127 -13.26 -23.18 -2.17
N ARG A 128 -14.26 -23.11 -1.31
CA ARG A 128 -14.81 -24.28 -0.60
C ARG A 128 -15.99 -24.97 -1.28
N ARG A 129 -16.51 -24.44 -2.40
CA ARG A 129 -17.75 -24.97 -3.03
C ARG A 129 -17.55 -26.19 -3.95
N ARG A 130 -16.37 -26.81 -3.99
CA ARG A 130 -16.09 -27.94 -4.92
C ARG A 130 -16.09 -29.33 -4.28
N LYS A 131 -16.62 -29.52 -3.06
CA LYS A 131 -16.61 -30.82 -2.38
C LYS A 131 -17.99 -31.50 -2.21
N ASN A 132 -19.05 -31.00 -2.84
CA ASN A 132 -20.34 -31.67 -2.83
C ASN A 132 -20.86 -31.88 -4.26
N VAL A 133 -20.16 -32.68 -5.04
CA VAL A 133 -20.75 -33.40 -6.17
C VAL A 133 -20.54 -34.88 -5.87
N LYS A 134 -21.58 -35.49 -5.32
CA LYS A 134 -21.81 -36.92 -5.39
C LYS A 134 -22.45 -37.23 -6.74
#